data_f14cf6a6332233a7f6f29f619762e2d7
#
_entry.id   f14cf6a6332233a7f6f29f619762e2d7
#
_cell.length_a   1.000
_cell.length_b   1.000
_cell.length_c   1.000
_cell.angle_alpha   90.00
_cell.angle_beta   90.00
_cell.angle_gamma   90.00
#
_symmetry.space_group_name_H-M   'P 1'
#
loop_
_entity.id
_entity.type
_entity.pdbx_description
1 polymer ?
#
loop_
_entity_poly.entity_id
_entity_poly.type
_entity_poly.pdbx_seq_one_letter_code
_entity_poly.pdbx_strand_id
1 'polypeptide(L)'
;RCPCASWSSAQFHFIYDTARMSEEDLPRSFAELTEWIMANPGRFTYVAPGPGAFIGTRFVKQIFFELSGGHEQWVGEFNQELYDETAPKVWELLNSWEPYLWRQGETYASGEAELHDLFANGEVDFDFTQSPSGAAPWIGSGQIPPTSKAFAFTNNMIGDFNYVTIPYNAPNKAAALVLANLILRPDLQAAQVQPANGFCCGWGIDPARVTDEAGLAAIAAAYENLGTAAEDPEILSGALVSDIAAEYQALIEADWEANVLRR
;
A
#
# COMPACT_ATOMS: atom_id res chain seq x y z
N ARG A 1 -9.29 -11.94 -25.65
CA ARG A 1 -8.27 -11.33 -24.78
C ARG A 1 -8.41 -9.81 -24.87
N CYS A 2 -8.55 -9.13 -23.76
CA CYS A 2 -8.54 -7.67 -23.72
C CYS A 2 -7.11 -7.18 -24.06
N PRO A 3 -6.92 -6.22 -24.99
CA PRO A 3 -5.63 -5.59 -25.16
C PRO A 3 -5.39 -4.63 -23.99
N CYS A 4 -4.85 -5.16 -22.91
CA CYS A 4 -4.54 -4.40 -21.70
C CYS A 4 -3.02 -4.28 -21.58
N ALA A 5 -2.54 -3.10 -21.21
CA ALA A 5 -1.15 -2.86 -20.86
C ALA A 5 -1.10 -2.33 -19.42
N SER A 6 -0.32 -3.01 -18.57
CA SER A 6 -0.03 -2.51 -17.23
C SER A 6 0.88 -1.29 -17.36
N TRP A 7 0.48 -0.14 -16.82
CA TRP A 7 1.28 1.08 -16.94
C TRP A 7 1.90 1.51 -15.61
N SER A 8 1.39 1.00 -14.50
CA SER A 8 1.94 1.25 -13.17
C SER A 8 1.52 0.16 -12.19
N SER A 9 2.16 0.14 -11.03
CA SER A 9 1.80 -0.70 -9.90
C SER A 9 1.62 0.11 -8.64
N ALA A 10 0.91 -0.45 -7.67
CA ALA A 10 0.78 0.04 -6.32
C ALA A 10 0.91 -1.14 -5.37
N GLN A 11 1.49 -0.93 -4.18
CA GLN A 11 1.58 -1.94 -3.14
C GLN A 11 1.53 -1.25 -1.78
N PHE A 12 0.70 -1.76 -0.88
CA PHE A 12 0.63 -1.23 0.49
C PHE A 12 1.92 -1.53 1.25
N HIS A 13 2.45 -0.53 1.93
CA HIS A 13 3.49 -0.67 2.94
C HIS A 13 3.51 0.56 3.86
N PHE A 14 4.38 0.52 4.87
CA PHE A 14 4.46 1.52 5.91
C PHE A 14 5.59 2.51 5.66
N ILE A 15 5.51 3.66 6.35
CA ILE A 15 6.60 4.64 6.45
C ILE A 15 6.89 4.86 7.94
N TYR A 16 8.15 5.01 8.28
CA TYR A 16 8.64 5.37 9.62
C TYR A 16 9.74 6.45 9.52
N ASP A 17 10.05 7.09 10.64
CA ASP A 17 11.09 8.11 10.72
C ASP A 17 12.34 7.55 11.42
N THR A 18 13.47 7.44 10.68
CA THR A 18 14.74 6.93 11.22
C THR A 18 15.34 7.82 12.32
N ALA A 19 14.86 9.05 12.47
CA ALA A 19 15.24 9.91 13.58
C ALA A 19 14.54 9.53 14.90
N ARG A 20 13.48 8.72 14.84
CA ARG A 20 12.66 8.31 15.99
C ARG A 20 12.77 6.84 16.32
N MET A 21 13.01 5.99 15.32
CA MET A 21 12.97 4.54 15.45
C MET A 21 14.07 3.89 14.62
N SER A 22 14.71 2.86 15.16
CA SER A 22 15.67 2.07 14.39
C SER A 22 14.96 1.02 13.52
N GLU A 23 15.61 0.55 12.46
CA GLU A 23 15.07 -0.48 11.59
C GLU A 23 14.88 -1.83 12.30
N GLU A 24 15.67 -2.08 13.34
CA GLU A 24 15.61 -3.31 14.15
C GLU A 24 14.34 -3.36 15.04
N ASP A 25 13.73 -2.22 15.31
CA ASP A 25 12.52 -2.10 16.14
C ASP A 25 11.23 -2.17 15.34
N LEU A 26 11.32 -2.28 14.01
CA LEU A 26 10.16 -2.28 13.12
C LEU A 26 9.39 -3.61 13.17
N PRO A 27 8.07 -3.59 13.33
CA PRO A 27 7.25 -4.79 13.16
C PRO A 27 7.28 -5.27 11.71
N ARG A 28 7.40 -6.59 11.51
CA ARG A 28 7.41 -7.21 10.18
C ARG A 28 6.22 -8.16 9.97
N SER A 29 5.25 -8.14 10.91
CA SER A 29 4.00 -8.90 10.87
C SER A 29 2.90 -8.18 11.66
N PHE A 30 1.64 -8.57 11.48
CA PHE A 30 0.53 -8.02 12.31
C PHE A 30 0.63 -8.44 13.78
N ALA A 31 1.22 -9.59 14.08
CA ALA A 31 1.49 -10.01 15.45
C ALA A 31 2.49 -9.07 16.11
N GLU A 32 3.62 -8.79 15.47
CA GLU A 32 4.63 -7.84 15.97
C GLU A 32 4.09 -6.41 16.02
N LEU A 33 3.26 -5.99 15.05
CA LEU A 33 2.59 -4.69 15.10
C LEU A 33 1.66 -4.58 16.32
N THR A 34 0.95 -5.65 16.66
CA THR A 34 0.10 -5.69 17.86
C THR A 34 0.91 -5.51 19.13
N GLU A 35 2.04 -6.22 19.26
CA GLU A 35 2.96 -6.06 20.38
C GLU A 35 3.53 -4.64 20.45
N TRP A 36 3.93 -4.10 19.30
CA TRP A 36 4.44 -2.74 19.19
C TRP A 36 3.40 -1.69 19.63
N ILE A 37 2.15 -1.79 19.18
CA ILE A 37 1.04 -0.89 19.54
C ILE A 37 0.84 -0.90 21.06
N MET A 38 0.81 -2.09 21.68
CA MET A 38 0.62 -2.23 23.12
C MET A 38 1.79 -1.68 23.92
N ALA A 39 3.01 -1.78 23.41
CA ALA A 39 4.21 -1.24 24.03
C ALA A 39 4.36 0.28 23.86
N ASN A 40 3.72 0.87 22.85
CA ASN A 40 3.82 2.29 22.50
C ASN A 40 2.43 2.98 22.44
N PRO A 41 1.70 3.06 23.55
CA PRO A 41 0.35 3.57 23.55
C PRO A 41 0.27 5.03 23.04
N GLY A 42 -0.72 5.29 22.22
CA GLY A 42 -0.96 6.59 21.59
C GLY A 42 -0.10 6.89 20.37
N ARG A 43 0.78 5.97 19.96
CA ARG A 43 1.76 6.20 18.87
C ARG A 43 1.36 5.60 17.53
N PHE A 44 0.20 4.96 17.43
CA PHE A 44 -0.33 4.35 16.22
C PHE A 44 -1.78 4.73 15.97
N THR A 45 -2.12 4.95 14.73
CA THR A 45 -3.47 4.94 14.19
C THR A 45 -3.43 4.44 12.76
N TYR A 46 -4.59 4.24 12.17
CA TYR A 46 -4.74 3.87 10.77
C TYR A 46 -5.86 4.69 10.12
N VAL A 47 -5.91 4.69 8.80
CA VAL A 47 -6.97 5.36 8.06
C VAL A 47 -8.26 4.55 8.22
N ALA A 48 -9.36 5.22 8.61
CA ALA A 48 -10.66 4.59 8.71
C ALA A 48 -11.07 3.95 7.37
N PRO A 49 -11.40 2.65 7.32
CA PRO A 49 -12.00 2.06 6.13
C PRO A 49 -13.29 2.78 5.73
N GLY A 50 -13.48 2.96 4.42
CA GLY A 50 -14.70 3.59 3.92
C GLY A 50 -14.58 4.07 2.48
N PRO A 51 -15.68 4.52 1.87
CA PRO A 51 -15.68 5.01 0.51
C PRO A 51 -14.69 6.16 0.31
N GLY A 52 -13.70 5.95 -0.55
CA GLY A 52 -12.63 6.92 -0.81
C GLY A 52 -11.41 6.82 0.12
N ALA A 53 -11.47 6.04 1.18
CA ALA A 53 -10.36 5.76 2.10
C ALA A 53 -9.71 4.40 1.79
N PHE A 54 -9.32 4.20 0.56
CA PHE A 54 -8.90 2.93 -0.01
C PHE A 54 -7.71 2.28 0.74
N ILE A 55 -6.77 3.08 1.24
CA ILE A 55 -5.60 2.58 1.98
C ILE A 55 -6.00 1.99 3.33
N GLY A 56 -6.99 2.56 4.01
CA GLY A 56 -7.53 2.03 5.27
C GLY A 56 -8.22 0.68 5.06
N THR A 57 -9.02 0.57 4.01
CA THR A 57 -9.66 -0.70 3.65
C THR A 57 -8.63 -1.78 3.30
N ARG A 58 -7.55 -1.42 2.58
CA ARG A 58 -6.43 -2.34 2.31
C ARG A 58 -5.73 -2.81 3.58
N PHE A 59 -5.47 -1.89 4.50
CA PHE A 59 -4.87 -2.24 5.79
C PHE A 59 -5.71 -3.30 6.52
N VAL A 60 -7.02 -3.11 6.60
CA VAL A 60 -7.91 -4.08 7.26
C VAL A 60 -8.00 -5.40 6.51
N LYS A 61 -8.10 -5.40 5.16
CA LYS A 61 -8.06 -6.63 4.35
C LYS A 61 -6.86 -7.51 4.66
N GLN A 62 -5.70 -6.92 4.86
CA GLN A 62 -4.47 -7.68 5.18
C GLN A 62 -4.55 -8.37 6.54
N ILE A 63 -5.29 -7.82 7.51
CA ILE A 63 -5.57 -8.47 8.79
C ILE A 63 -6.46 -9.70 8.58
N PHE A 64 -7.43 -9.64 7.67
CA PHE A 64 -8.22 -10.82 7.30
C PHE A 64 -7.33 -11.95 6.78
N PHE A 65 -6.34 -11.66 5.93
CA PHE A 65 -5.41 -12.67 5.42
C PHE A 65 -4.59 -13.29 6.56
N GLU A 66 -4.06 -12.48 7.43
CA GLU A 66 -3.25 -12.94 8.56
C GLU A 66 -4.04 -13.87 9.49
N LEU A 67 -5.25 -13.46 9.90
CA LEU A 67 -6.03 -14.21 10.88
C LEU A 67 -6.75 -15.44 10.32
N SER A 68 -6.83 -15.56 9.00
CA SER A 68 -7.39 -16.73 8.33
C SER A 68 -6.33 -17.76 7.89
N GLY A 69 -5.04 -17.44 8.05
CA GLY A 69 -3.94 -18.33 7.69
C GLY A 69 -3.42 -18.16 6.27
N GLY A 70 -3.74 -17.05 5.60
CA GLY A 70 -3.15 -16.67 4.32
C GLY A 70 -4.14 -16.08 3.31
N HIS A 71 -3.58 -15.45 2.31
CA HIS A 71 -4.32 -14.76 1.25
C HIS A 71 -5.02 -15.72 0.26
N GLU A 72 -4.49 -16.92 0.03
CA GLU A 72 -4.89 -17.81 -1.07
C GLU A 72 -6.37 -18.19 -1.02
N GLN A 73 -6.94 -18.32 0.17
CA GLN A 73 -8.34 -18.67 0.34
C GLN A 73 -9.33 -17.53 0.03
N TRP A 74 -8.82 -16.30 -0.12
CA TRP A 74 -9.61 -15.11 -0.47
C TRP A 74 -9.63 -14.84 -1.98
N VAL A 75 -8.79 -15.55 -2.72
CA VAL A 75 -8.69 -15.41 -4.18
C VAL A 75 -9.86 -16.09 -4.88
N GLY A 76 -10.46 -15.41 -5.84
CA GLY A 76 -11.54 -15.95 -6.64
C GLY A 76 -12.90 -15.35 -6.32
N GLU A 77 -13.95 -16.17 -6.34
CA GLU A 77 -15.31 -15.72 -6.06
C GLU A 77 -15.50 -15.44 -4.56
N PHE A 78 -16.41 -14.52 -4.26
CA PHE A 78 -16.76 -14.18 -2.89
C PHE A 78 -17.27 -15.41 -2.09
N ASN A 79 -16.74 -15.61 -0.89
CA ASN A 79 -17.09 -16.71 0.02
C ASN A 79 -17.60 -16.14 1.36
N GLN A 80 -18.92 -16.17 1.53
CA GLN A 80 -19.58 -15.65 2.75
C GLN A 80 -19.18 -16.42 4.00
N GLU A 81 -19.03 -17.74 3.93
CA GLU A 81 -18.70 -18.57 5.10
C GLU A 81 -17.30 -18.23 5.64
N LEU A 82 -16.32 -18.06 4.75
CA LEU A 82 -14.98 -17.61 5.11
C LEU A 82 -14.98 -16.23 5.75
N TYR A 83 -15.79 -15.32 5.21
CA TYR A 83 -15.94 -13.98 5.77
C TYR A 83 -16.52 -14.04 7.18
N ASP A 84 -17.65 -14.75 7.36
CA ASP A 84 -18.37 -14.86 8.65
C ASP A 84 -17.54 -15.55 9.73
N GLU A 85 -16.65 -16.45 9.36
CA GLU A 85 -15.71 -17.10 10.28
C GLU A 85 -14.56 -16.18 10.69
N THR A 86 -14.10 -15.31 9.79
CA THR A 86 -12.88 -14.50 9.99
C THR A 86 -13.17 -13.12 10.58
N ALA A 87 -14.25 -12.47 10.14
CA ALA A 87 -14.57 -11.09 10.51
C ALA A 87 -14.66 -10.86 12.03
N PRO A 88 -15.28 -11.72 12.84
CA PRO A 88 -15.31 -11.53 14.30
C PRO A 88 -13.92 -11.48 14.93
N LYS A 89 -12.97 -12.27 14.43
CA LYS A 89 -11.58 -12.31 14.93
C LYS A 89 -10.85 -11.00 14.59
N VAL A 90 -11.13 -10.45 13.39
CA VAL A 90 -10.55 -9.16 12.97
C VAL A 90 -11.08 -8.02 13.84
N TRP A 91 -12.39 -7.99 14.09
CA TRP A 91 -12.99 -6.95 14.93
C TRP A 91 -12.51 -7.07 16.38
N GLU A 92 -12.35 -8.28 16.90
CA GLU A 92 -11.80 -8.50 18.23
C GLU A 92 -10.36 -7.97 18.33
N LEU A 93 -9.51 -8.25 17.33
CA LEU A 93 -8.16 -7.75 17.29
C LEU A 93 -8.12 -6.21 17.23
N LEU A 94 -8.86 -5.59 16.31
CA LEU A 94 -8.89 -4.13 16.17
C LEU A 94 -9.40 -3.44 17.44
N ASN A 95 -10.43 -3.99 18.06
CA ASN A 95 -10.95 -3.50 19.34
C ASN A 95 -9.95 -3.68 20.50
N SER A 96 -9.12 -4.71 20.46
CA SER A 96 -8.05 -4.89 21.46
C SER A 96 -6.98 -3.82 21.39
N TRP A 97 -6.76 -3.24 20.20
CA TRP A 97 -5.83 -2.13 20.01
C TRP A 97 -6.37 -0.79 20.51
N GLU A 98 -7.69 -0.60 20.53
CA GLU A 98 -8.37 0.68 20.77
C GLU A 98 -7.81 1.47 21.98
N PRO A 99 -7.59 0.89 23.20
CA PRO A 99 -7.03 1.63 24.32
C PRO A 99 -5.59 2.14 24.12
N TYR A 100 -4.89 1.56 23.14
CA TYR A 100 -3.49 1.85 22.84
C TYR A 100 -3.31 2.71 21.59
N LEU A 101 -4.39 2.94 20.82
CA LEU A 101 -4.33 3.78 19.63
C LEU A 101 -4.20 5.26 19.98
N TRP A 102 -3.79 6.06 19.00
CA TRP A 102 -3.85 7.52 19.06
C TRP A 102 -5.26 7.96 19.50
N ARG A 103 -5.33 8.89 20.46
CA ARG A 103 -6.58 9.31 21.11
C ARG A 103 -7.45 8.15 21.62
N GLN A 104 -6.83 7.04 21.98
CA GLN A 104 -7.51 5.86 22.50
C GLN A 104 -8.61 5.31 21.57
N GLY A 105 -8.42 5.44 20.25
CA GLY A 105 -9.39 4.96 19.26
C GLY A 105 -10.70 5.73 19.17
N GLU A 106 -10.84 6.87 19.88
CA GLU A 106 -12.04 7.72 19.76
C GLU A 106 -12.23 8.30 18.35
N THR A 107 -11.14 8.35 17.57
CA THR A 107 -11.14 8.82 16.20
C THR A 107 -9.99 8.18 15.42
N TYR A 108 -10.14 8.12 14.11
CA TYR A 108 -9.20 7.56 13.16
C TYR A 108 -8.88 8.59 12.08
N ALA A 109 -7.74 8.45 11.42
CA ALA A 109 -7.43 9.31 10.28
C ALA A 109 -8.48 9.14 9.17
N SER A 110 -9.01 10.23 8.66
CA SER A 110 -10.07 10.23 7.63
C SER A 110 -9.52 9.92 6.21
N GLY A 111 -8.21 9.93 6.03
CA GLY A 111 -7.54 9.66 4.78
C GLY A 111 -6.02 9.76 4.90
N GLU A 112 -5.33 9.48 3.78
CA GLU A 112 -3.85 9.50 3.73
C GLU A 112 -3.27 10.86 4.15
N ALA A 113 -3.85 11.97 3.71
CA ALA A 113 -3.36 13.30 4.02
C ALA A 113 -3.34 13.58 5.53
N GLU A 114 -4.39 13.21 6.24
CA GLU A 114 -4.43 13.38 7.70
C GLU A 114 -3.42 12.47 8.40
N LEU A 115 -3.24 11.23 7.93
CA LEU A 115 -2.24 10.32 8.49
C LEU A 115 -0.82 10.86 8.26
N HIS A 116 -0.53 11.40 7.07
CA HIS A 116 0.74 12.09 6.78
C HIS A 116 0.98 13.27 7.73
N ASP A 117 -0.04 14.10 7.99
CA ASP A 117 0.06 15.23 8.91
C ASP A 117 0.35 14.77 10.34
N LEU A 118 -0.35 13.75 10.84
CA LEU A 118 -0.11 13.17 12.16
C LEU A 118 1.31 12.60 12.29
N PHE A 119 1.79 11.92 11.28
CA PHE A 119 3.13 11.36 11.22
C PHE A 119 4.19 12.48 11.18
N ALA A 120 4.02 13.47 10.31
CA ALA A 120 4.94 14.61 10.18
C ALA A 120 5.05 15.41 11.47
N ASN A 121 3.93 15.60 12.17
CA ASN A 121 3.87 16.31 13.46
C ASN A 121 4.41 15.44 14.63
N GLY A 122 4.68 14.17 14.42
CA GLY A 122 5.17 13.25 15.44
C GLY A 122 4.11 12.81 16.43
N GLU A 123 2.83 12.88 16.07
CA GLU A 123 1.73 12.35 16.87
C GLU A 123 1.67 10.82 16.78
N VAL A 124 1.98 10.26 15.60
CA VAL A 124 2.12 8.82 15.36
C VAL A 124 3.49 8.49 14.78
N ASP A 125 3.91 7.24 14.86
CA ASP A 125 5.23 6.79 14.43
C ASP A 125 5.22 6.04 13.09
N PHE A 126 4.04 5.67 12.61
CA PHE A 126 3.88 5.05 11.30
C PHE A 126 2.90 5.82 10.43
N ASP A 127 3.22 5.87 9.16
CA ASP A 127 2.38 6.36 8.08
C ASP A 127 2.23 5.25 7.03
N PHE A 128 1.30 5.41 6.09
CA PHE A 128 1.00 4.42 5.07
C PHE A 128 1.31 4.97 3.68
N THR A 129 1.74 4.09 2.79
CA THR A 129 1.90 4.40 1.38
C THR A 129 1.50 3.23 0.48
N GLN A 130 1.15 3.53 -0.75
CA GLN A 130 0.93 2.55 -1.80
C GLN A 130 1.94 2.72 -2.95
N SER A 131 2.85 3.68 -2.79
CA SER A 131 3.89 3.95 -3.78
C SER A 131 5.08 3.00 -3.58
N PRO A 132 5.43 2.15 -4.55
CA PRO A 132 6.67 1.39 -4.51
C PRO A 132 7.94 2.25 -4.46
N SER A 133 7.81 3.57 -4.69
CA SER A 133 8.85 4.55 -4.41
C SER A 133 8.95 4.92 -2.92
N GLY A 134 8.16 4.28 -2.07
CA GLY A 134 8.17 4.46 -0.61
C GLY A 134 7.85 5.87 -0.16
N ALA A 135 8.67 6.40 0.74
CA ALA A 135 8.53 7.73 1.30
C ALA A 135 9.00 8.86 0.35
N ALA A 136 9.74 8.52 -0.73
CA ALA A 136 10.40 9.51 -1.57
C ALA A 136 9.49 10.60 -2.16
N PRO A 137 8.28 10.32 -2.67
CA PRO A 137 7.37 11.37 -3.17
C PRO A 137 6.95 12.38 -2.10
N TRP A 138 6.69 11.91 -0.90
CA TRP A 138 6.23 12.71 0.22
C TRP A 138 7.35 13.55 0.84
N ILE A 139 8.57 13.00 0.88
CA ILE A 139 9.79 13.75 1.23
C ILE A 139 10.03 14.86 0.20
N GLY A 140 9.95 14.53 -1.09
CA GLY A 140 10.17 15.47 -2.18
C GLY A 140 9.18 16.63 -2.22
N SER A 141 7.95 16.41 -1.77
CA SER A 141 6.91 17.45 -1.62
C SER A 141 6.97 18.20 -0.28
N GLY A 142 7.83 17.77 0.64
CA GLY A 142 7.95 18.36 1.97
C GLY A 142 6.79 18.03 2.92
N GLN A 143 6.02 17.00 2.64
CA GLN A 143 4.88 16.60 3.48
C GLN A 143 5.30 15.79 4.70
N ILE A 144 6.38 15.01 4.59
CA ILE A 144 6.92 14.20 5.69
C ILE A 144 8.42 14.48 5.90
N PRO A 145 8.98 14.11 7.06
CA PRO A 145 10.40 14.36 7.37
C PRO A 145 11.35 13.73 6.33
N PRO A 146 12.50 14.39 6.03
CA PRO A 146 13.49 13.85 5.09
C PRO A 146 14.20 12.58 5.60
N THR A 147 14.07 12.27 6.87
CA THR A 147 14.56 11.06 7.52
C THR A 147 13.63 9.88 7.40
N SER A 148 12.49 10.04 6.72
CA SER A 148 11.49 8.98 6.54
C SER A 148 11.98 7.90 5.59
N LYS A 149 11.64 6.66 5.91
CA LYS A 149 11.87 5.46 5.08
C LYS A 149 10.62 4.61 5.02
N ALA A 150 10.45 3.88 3.91
CA ALA A 150 9.42 2.87 3.81
C ALA A 150 9.89 1.53 4.40
N PHE A 151 8.93 0.71 4.87
CA PHE A 151 9.14 -0.68 5.22
C PHE A 151 7.87 -1.50 4.95
N ALA A 152 8.02 -2.79 4.73
CA ALA A 152 6.93 -3.72 4.51
C ALA A 152 6.98 -4.89 5.49
N PHE A 153 5.85 -5.53 5.72
CA PHE A 153 5.82 -6.84 6.36
C PHE A 153 6.37 -7.91 5.41
N THR A 154 6.67 -9.07 5.93
CA THR A 154 7.26 -10.16 5.15
C THR A 154 6.25 -10.90 4.27
N ASN A 155 4.95 -10.67 4.47
CA ASN A 155 3.84 -11.32 3.77
C ASN A 155 2.58 -10.44 3.73
N ASN A 156 1.59 -10.87 2.95
CA ASN A 156 0.22 -10.31 2.91
C ASN A 156 0.12 -8.82 2.55
N MET A 157 1.13 -8.24 1.88
CA MET A 157 1.10 -6.84 1.45
C MET A 157 0.35 -6.70 0.13
N ILE A 158 -0.88 -6.18 0.18
CA ILE A 158 -1.73 -6.04 -1.00
C ILE A 158 -1.12 -5.08 -2.01
N GLY A 159 -1.02 -5.54 -3.26
CA GLY A 159 -0.66 -4.70 -4.38
C GLY A 159 -1.45 -5.07 -5.63
N ASP A 160 -1.47 -4.17 -6.58
CA ASP A 160 -2.15 -4.32 -7.85
C ASP A 160 -1.44 -3.56 -8.97
N PHE A 161 -1.95 -3.76 -10.18
CA PHE A 161 -1.49 -3.08 -11.38
C PHE A 161 -2.60 -2.22 -11.97
N ASN A 162 -2.24 -1.03 -12.41
CA ASN A 162 -3.12 -0.16 -13.16
C ASN A 162 -3.00 -0.45 -14.66
N TYR A 163 -4.11 -0.62 -15.33
CA TYR A 163 -4.15 -1.02 -16.74
C TYR A 163 -4.75 0.06 -17.61
N VAL A 164 -4.17 0.29 -18.77
CA VAL A 164 -4.84 0.95 -19.89
C VAL A 164 -5.47 -0.10 -20.78
N THR A 165 -6.71 0.15 -21.20
CA THR A 165 -7.47 -0.72 -22.09
C THR A 165 -7.95 0.06 -23.31
N ILE A 166 -8.09 -0.63 -24.44
CA ILE A 166 -8.64 -0.03 -25.66
C ILE A 166 -10.04 -0.58 -25.88
N PRO A 167 -11.10 0.24 -25.69
CA PRO A 167 -12.47 -0.20 -25.94
C PRO A 167 -12.66 -0.72 -27.39
N TYR A 168 -13.53 -1.72 -27.53
CA TYR A 168 -13.79 -2.31 -28.85
C TYR A 168 -14.23 -1.27 -29.90
N ASN A 169 -15.01 -0.30 -29.50
CA ASN A 169 -15.54 0.78 -30.33
C ASN A 169 -14.68 2.06 -30.36
N ALA A 170 -13.42 2.01 -29.86
CA ALA A 170 -12.53 3.17 -29.89
C ALA A 170 -12.30 3.64 -31.35
N PRO A 171 -12.48 4.95 -31.64
CA PRO A 171 -12.35 5.47 -33.00
C PRO A 171 -10.91 5.48 -33.52
N ASN A 172 -9.92 5.58 -32.60
CA ASN A 172 -8.49 5.74 -32.93
C ASN A 172 -7.65 4.62 -32.33
N LYS A 173 -8.00 3.35 -32.58
CA LYS A 173 -7.31 2.17 -32.01
C LYS A 173 -5.82 2.13 -32.32
N ALA A 174 -5.40 2.53 -33.52
CA ALA A 174 -3.99 2.55 -33.89
C ALA A 174 -3.20 3.53 -33.01
N ALA A 175 -3.68 4.74 -32.80
CA ALA A 175 -3.06 5.71 -31.91
C ALA A 175 -3.06 5.23 -30.45
N ALA A 176 -4.14 4.59 -29.99
CA ALA A 176 -4.22 4.02 -28.65
C ALA A 176 -3.22 2.89 -28.45
N LEU A 177 -2.96 2.04 -29.45
CA LEU A 177 -1.91 1.01 -29.40
C LEU A 177 -0.51 1.62 -29.32
N VAL A 178 -0.26 2.70 -30.09
CA VAL A 178 1.02 3.43 -30.01
C VAL A 178 1.23 4.01 -28.60
N LEU A 179 0.19 4.63 -28.02
CA LEU A 179 0.26 5.16 -26.66
C LEU A 179 0.50 4.04 -25.64
N ALA A 180 -0.25 2.95 -25.70
CA ALA A 180 -0.10 1.80 -24.81
C ALA A 180 1.33 1.22 -24.88
N ASN A 181 1.93 1.16 -26.08
CA ASN A 181 3.30 0.73 -26.22
C ASN A 181 4.32 1.78 -25.69
N LEU A 182 4.02 3.06 -25.89
CA LEU A 182 4.87 4.16 -25.44
C LEU A 182 5.04 4.19 -23.92
N ILE A 183 3.95 4.07 -23.19
CA ILE A 183 3.95 4.11 -21.70
C ILE A 183 4.69 2.91 -21.06
N LEU A 184 4.93 1.84 -21.83
CA LEU A 184 5.70 0.67 -21.38
C LEU A 184 7.19 0.80 -21.65
N ARG A 185 7.64 1.88 -22.26
CA ARG A 185 9.08 2.10 -22.49
C ARG A 185 9.81 2.23 -21.16
N PRO A 186 10.98 1.55 -20.98
CA PRO A 186 11.72 1.57 -19.73
C PRO A 186 12.14 2.97 -19.27
N ASP A 187 12.52 3.85 -20.21
CA ASP A 187 12.89 5.24 -19.91
C ASP A 187 11.71 6.08 -19.39
N LEU A 188 10.50 5.88 -19.91
CA LEU A 188 9.30 6.56 -19.42
C LEU A 188 8.82 5.97 -18.09
N GLN A 189 8.94 4.66 -17.92
CA GLN A 189 8.68 4.01 -16.65
C GLN A 189 9.66 4.49 -15.56
N ALA A 190 10.95 4.57 -15.88
CA ALA A 190 11.96 5.13 -14.98
C ALA A 190 11.67 6.60 -14.61
N ALA A 191 11.22 7.41 -15.58
CA ALA A 191 10.82 8.79 -15.30
C ALA A 191 9.58 8.88 -14.40
N GLN A 192 8.64 7.95 -14.54
CA GLN A 192 7.40 7.90 -13.75
C GLN A 192 7.66 7.67 -12.27
N VAL A 193 8.58 6.78 -11.91
CA VAL A 193 8.88 6.45 -10.50
C VAL A 193 9.77 7.49 -9.81
N GLN A 194 10.20 8.55 -10.51
CA GLN A 194 11.03 9.60 -9.92
C GLN A 194 10.24 10.45 -8.92
N PRO A 195 10.78 10.73 -7.72
CA PRO A 195 10.13 11.58 -6.72
C PRO A 195 9.76 12.97 -7.26
N ALA A 196 10.63 13.54 -8.09
CA ALA A 196 10.44 14.87 -8.68
C ALA A 196 9.20 14.98 -9.58
N ASN A 197 8.67 13.86 -10.08
CA ASN A 197 7.47 13.86 -10.92
C ASN A 197 6.18 13.73 -10.11
N GLY A 198 6.28 13.61 -8.78
CA GLY A 198 5.14 13.59 -7.86
C GLY A 198 4.18 12.41 -8.10
N PHE A 199 4.63 11.36 -8.79
CA PHE A 199 3.76 10.26 -9.17
C PHE A 199 3.77 9.16 -8.12
N CYS A 200 2.59 8.71 -7.73
CA CYS A 200 2.40 7.76 -6.64
C CYS A 200 2.70 6.30 -7.00
N CYS A 201 3.08 6.01 -8.25
CA CYS A 201 2.93 4.66 -8.78
C CYS A 201 4.28 4.05 -9.16
N GLY A 202 4.37 2.73 -9.01
CA GLY A 202 5.55 1.95 -9.33
C GLY A 202 5.59 1.49 -10.79
N TRP A 203 6.47 0.53 -11.04
CA TRP A 203 6.69 -0.01 -12.37
C TRP A 203 5.44 -0.72 -12.92
N GLY A 204 5.05 -0.37 -14.15
CA GLY A 204 4.06 -1.11 -14.93
C GLY A 204 4.67 -2.23 -15.77
N ILE A 205 6.00 -2.33 -15.77
CA ILE A 205 6.79 -3.38 -16.39
C ILE A 205 7.56 -4.15 -15.33
N ASP A 206 8.04 -5.33 -15.68
CA ASP A 206 9.02 -6.06 -14.86
C ASP A 206 10.42 -5.57 -15.23
N PRO A 207 11.13 -4.81 -14.35
CA PRO A 207 12.47 -4.30 -14.64
C PRO A 207 13.48 -5.40 -14.96
N ALA A 208 13.33 -6.59 -14.36
CA ALA A 208 14.22 -7.72 -14.59
C ALA A 208 14.14 -8.29 -16.02
N ARG A 209 13.08 -7.97 -16.77
CA ARG A 209 12.88 -8.41 -18.16
C ARG A 209 13.34 -7.41 -19.20
N VAL A 210 13.83 -6.25 -18.78
CA VAL A 210 14.41 -5.24 -19.69
C VAL A 210 15.79 -5.71 -20.11
N THR A 211 16.07 -5.68 -21.41
CA THR A 211 17.32 -6.21 -21.99
C THR A 211 18.10 -5.18 -22.79
N ASP A 212 17.51 -4.03 -23.11
CA ASP A 212 18.22 -2.97 -23.81
C ASP A 212 19.06 -2.13 -22.83
N GLU A 213 20.25 -1.74 -23.28
CA GLU A 213 21.24 -1.04 -22.45
C GLU A 213 20.72 0.32 -21.91
N ALA A 214 20.00 1.06 -22.75
CA ALA A 214 19.45 2.37 -22.36
C ALA A 214 18.35 2.22 -21.30
N GLY A 215 17.48 1.21 -21.45
CA GLY A 215 16.45 0.89 -20.48
C GLY A 215 17.04 0.46 -19.14
N LEU A 216 18.04 -0.40 -19.15
CA LEU A 216 18.75 -0.83 -17.93
C LEU A 216 19.42 0.35 -17.23
N ALA A 217 20.07 1.25 -17.96
CA ALA A 217 20.69 2.45 -17.39
C ALA A 217 19.63 3.39 -16.76
N ALA A 218 18.49 3.58 -17.43
CA ALA A 218 17.40 4.41 -16.90
C ALA A 218 16.80 3.82 -15.60
N ILE A 219 16.62 2.50 -15.55
CA ILE A 219 16.13 1.80 -14.35
C ILE A 219 17.13 1.91 -13.19
N ALA A 220 18.43 1.69 -13.46
CA ALA A 220 19.45 1.82 -12.43
C ALA A 220 19.51 3.24 -11.84
N ALA A 221 19.46 4.27 -12.70
CA ALA A 221 19.41 5.66 -12.26
C ALA A 221 18.13 5.97 -11.46
N ALA A 222 17.01 5.35 -11.82
CA ALA A 222 15.76 5.52 -11.05
C ALA A 222 15.88 4.97 -9.63
N TYR A 223 16.40 3.78 -9.46
CA TYR A 223 16.63 3.19 -8.12
C TYR A 223 17.65 3.99 -7.30
N GLU A 224 18.73 4.47 -7.93
CA GLU A 224 19.70 5.34 -7.25
C GLU A 224 19.05 6.63 -6.71
N ASN A 225 18.17 7.24 -7.49
CA ASN A 225 17.46 8.46 -7.10
C ASN A 225 16.39 8.24 -6.00
N LEU A 226 15.79 7.04 -5.91
CA LEU A 226 14.90 6.70 -4.81
C LEU A 226 15.66 6.56 -3.48
N GLY A 227 16.93 6.17 -3.55
CA GLY A 227 17.81 6.04 -2.42
C GLY A 227 17.25 5.09 -1.36
N THR A 228 17.40 5.46 -0.10
CA THR A 228 16.95 4.67 1.06
C THR A 228 15.51 4.96 1.50
N ALA A 229 14.80 5.85 0.81
CA ALA A 229 13.41 6.19 1.17
C ALA A 229 12.40 5.11 0.75
N ALA A 230 12.77 4.23 -0.20
CA ALA A 230 11.98 3.09 -0.61
C ALA A 230 12.39 1.82 0.16
N GLU A 231 11.47 0.85 0.24
CA GLU A 231 11.78 -0.49 0.73
C GLU A 231 12.52 -1.30 -0.34
N ASP A 232 13.25 -2.33 0.09
CA ASP A 232 13.93 -3.26 -0.81
C ASP A 232 12.92 -3.91 -1.79
N PRO A 233 13.18 -3.85 -3.11
CA PRO A 233 12.29 -4.46 -4.10
C PRO A 233 12.10 -5.98 -3.93
N GLU A 234 13.08 -6.70 -3.37
CA GLU A 234 12.94 -8.13 -3.11
C GLU A 234 11.97 -8.39 -1.96
N ILE A 235 12.01 -7.57 -0.90
CA ILE A 235 11.05 -7.63 0.22
C ILE A 235 9.64 -7.32 -0.29
N LEU A 236 9.46 -6.23 -1.04
CA LEU A 236 8.18 -5.86 -1.61
C LEU A 236 7.61 -6.98 -2.52
N SER A 237 8.44 -7.52 -3.40
CA SER A 237 8.05 -8.61 -4.30
C SER A 237 7.69 -9.89 -3.55
N GLY A 238 8.44 -10.23 -2.49
CA GLY A 238 8.19 -11.42 -1.66
C GLY A 238 6.90 -11.33 -0.85
N ALA A 239 6.53 -10.13 -0.42
CA ALA A 239 5.32 -9.87 0.37
C ALA A 239 4.05 -9.63 -0.46
N LEU A 240 4.18 -9.45 -1.78
CA LEU A 240 3.10 -9.04 -2.67
C LEU A 240 2.00 -10.09 -2.76
N VAL A 241 0.77 -9.68 -2.49
CA VAL A 241 -0.45 -10.45 -2.75
C VAL A 241 -1.45 -9.60 -3.55
N SER A 242 -2.31 -10.25 -4.35
CA SER A 242 -3.34 -9.53 -5.11
C SER A 242 -4.46 -9.02 -4.21
N ASP A 243 -5.18 -7.99 -4.65
CA ASP A 243 -6.44 -7.61 -4.01
C ASP A 243 -7.52 -8.67 -4.26
N ILE A 244 -8.57 -8.66 -3.47
CA ILE A 244 -9.66 -9.63 -3.43
C ILE A 244 -10.96 -9.06 -4.00
N ALA A 245 -11.99 -9.90 -4.15
CA ALA A 245 -13.26 -9.52 -4.74
C ALA A 245 -13.88 -8.27 -4.09
N ALA A 246 -14.51 -7.42 -4.89
CA ALA A 246 -15.06 -6.13 -4.44
C ALA A 246 -16.17 -6.28 -3.39
N GLU A 247 -16.85 -7.41 -3.38
CA GLU A 247 -17.88 -7.76 -2.41
C GLU A 247 -17.33 -7.77 -0.99
N TYR A 248 -16.11 -8.27 -0.77
CA TYR A 248 -15.45 -8.22 0.53
C TYR A 248 -15.20 -6.78 1.00
N GLN A 249 -14.83 -5.89 0.08
CA GLN A 249 -14.57 -4.50 0.44
C GLN A 249 -15.81 -3.83 1.04
N ALA A 250 -16.98 -3.98 0.40
CA ALA A 250 -18.21 -3.37 0.85
C ALA A 250 -18.63 -3.88 2.24
N LEU A 251 -18.44 -5.18 2.51
CA LEU A 251 -18.72 -5.76 3.82
C LEU A 251 -17.73 -5.27 4.89
N ILE A 252 -16.43 -5.28 4.59
CA ILE A 252 -15.39 -4.82 5.50
C ILE A 252 -15.62 -3.37 5.92
N GLU A 253 -15.95 -2.48 4.97
CA GLU A 253 -16.20 -1.07 5.25
C GLU A 253 -17.44 -0.88 6.15
N ALA A 254 -18.54 -1.58 5.84
CA ALA A 254 -19.77 -1.49 6.61
C ALA A 254 -19.63 -2.10 8.02
N ASP A 255 -19.01 -3.27 8.11
CA ASP A 255 -18.86 -3.99 9.36
C ASP A 255 -17.80 -3.36 10.27
N TRP A 256 -16.75 -2.76 9.72
CA TRP A 256 -15.81 -1.97 10.51
C TRP A 256 -16.50 -0.76 11.16
N GLU A 257 -17.33 -0.04 10.42
CA GLU A 257 -18.10 1.07 10.97
C GLU A 257 -19.01 0.61 12.11
N ALA A 258 -19.66 -0.55 11.95
CA ALA A 258 -20.60 -1.06 12.93
C ALA A 258 -19.94 -1.68 14.18
N ASN A 259 -18.79 -2.35 14.02
CA ASN A 259 -18.16 -3.17 15.06
C ASN A 259 -16.93 -2.52 15.70
N VAL A 260 -16.35 -1.49 15.07
CA VAL A 260 -15.16 -0.79 15.58
C VAL A 260 -15.48 0.67 15.88
N LEU A 261 -16.00 1.44 14.91
CA LEU A 261 -16.22 2.88 15.09
C LEU A 261 -17.41 3.24 15.99
N ARG A 262 -18.50 2.50 15.90
CA ARG A 262 -19.78 2.80 16.59
C ARG A 262 -20.07 1.86 17.76
N ARG A 263 -19.09 1.26 18.31
CA ARG A 263 -19.20 0.33 19.43
C ARG A 263 -19.64 0.97 20.76
#